data_398fe274728ee76c2619ffaa705779ca
#
_entry.id   398fe274728ee76c2619ffaa705779ca
#
_cell.length_a   1.000
_cell.length_b   1.000
_cell.length_c   1.000
_cell.angle_alpha   90.00
_cell.angle_beta   90.00
_cell.angle_gamma   90.00
#
_symmetry.space_group_name_H-M   'P 1'
#
loop_
_entity.id
_entity.type
_entity.pdbx_description
1 polymer ?
#
loop_
_entity_poly.entity_id
_entity_poly.type
_entity_poly.pdbx_seq_one_letter_code
_entity_poly.pdbx_strand_id
1 'polypeptide(L)'
;MRLLTLSCCLACAMSPLCRADDVPISATAPNSALHASEKLAKPISIKTRLRNGARVNGKVTSFDGEGFEGDASTGEGFSKTLWCDILPADLAALAAKILDEKQVDDLILKGELLMLLGEGSGSDAAFARALRTDKTAKPLIDAAKIRGENAFINAQHAERIALHTKMSAGIPTTAGGVPPWPILTRVEHEAATAAMKARVEEICKASGMQPVCVETRYFLLYAATKRDAVQECARSLDAMYEAVLKLFGIPSGLNLFWGKAVILLQPDEEKFRLVEAAGFNSMTPRGVVGLCHQVGPQVFVNIFWSDDQDRFDATLLHETVHGIMHRYHSAARLPAWADEGLCEYIASVSFKSSPVDKERRPQALDYIRSGGSVADVMRLNYQDGTWPGPNAIGYAVGYAIVELMVRQQADAFGRWIRAVKGGKNWEVALREDFGYTIDAFGQTATDYYRRKK
;
A
#
# COMPACT_ATOMS: atom_id res chain seq x y z
N MET A 1 10.03 15.97 3.33
CA MET A 1 9.84 14.89 2.35
C MET A 1 9.02 15.39 1.16
N ARG A 2 9.62 15.54 -0.01
CA ARG A 2 8.89 15.92 -1.23
C ARG A 2 8.78 14.69 -2.13
N LEU A 3 7.72 13.88 -1.90
CA LEU A 3 7.36 12.81 -2.82
C LEU A 3 7.09 13.38 -4.22
N LEU A 4 7.75 12.85 -5.20
CA LEU A 4 7.38 13.09 -6.59
C LEU A 4 6.00 12.50 -6.87
N THR A 5 5.20 13.23 -7.65
CA THR A 5 4.18 12.56 -8.46
C THR A 5 4.89 11.51 -9.29
N LEU A 6 4.76 10.25 -8.86
CA LEU A 6 5.35 9.11 -9.52
C LEU A 6 4.99 9.13 -11.01
N SER A 7 6.02 9.11 -11.84
CA SER A 7 5.89 9.14 -13.30
C SER A 7 4.98 8.02 -13.78
N CYS A 8 4.10 8.35 -14.70
CA CYS A 8 3.04 7.51 -15.28
C CYS A 8 3.49 6.13 -15.83
N CYS A 9 4.80 5.93 -16.02
CA CYS A 9 5.33 4.73 -16.68
C CYS A 9 5.15 3.43 -15.89
N LEU A 10 5.29 3.44 -14.55
CA LEU A 10 5.09 2.22 -13.76
C LEU A 10 3.60 1.91 -13.55
N ALA A 11 2.79 2.94 -13.37
CA ALA A 11 1.34 2.78 -13.21
C ALA A 11 0.67 2.20 -14.47
N CYS A 12 1.14 2.57 -15.67
CA CYS A 12 0.67 1.96 -16.92
C CYS A 12 1.13 0.50 -17.06
N ALA A 13 2.34 0.20 -16.59
CA ALA A 13 2.95 -1.11 -16.80
C ALA A 13 2.47 -2.18 -15.81
N MET A 14 1.96 -1.78 -14.64
CA MET A 14 1.40 -2.70 -13.64
C MET A 14 -0.14 -2.66 -13.62
N SER A 15 -0.77 -1.84 -14.46
CA SER A 15 -2.24 -1.89 -14.61
C SER A 15 -2.64 -3.25 -15.13
N PRO A 16 -3.39 -4.04 -14.36
CA PRO A 16 -3.87 -5.30 -14.87
C PRO A 16 -4.89 -5.00 -15.97
N LEU A 17 -4.77 -5.67 -17.08
CA LEU A 17 -5.89 -5.97 -17.96
C LEU A 17 -6.96 -6.66 -17.11
N CYS A 18 -7.86 -5.90 -16.52
CA CYS A 18 -8.99 -6.43 -15.78
C CYS A 18 -10.22 -5.59 -16.04
N ARG A 19 -11.06 -6.16 -16.84
CA ARG A 19 -12.48 -6.00 -16.67
C ARG A 19 -12.84 -6.71 -15.37
N ALA A 20 -13.41 -5.97 -14.43
CA ALA A 20 -14.03 -6.53 -13.24
C ALA A 20 -15.35 -7.17 -13.72
N ASP A 21 -15.28 -8.46 -14.02
CA ASP A 21 -16.48 -9.26 -14.26
C ASP A 21 -16.82 -9.97 -12.93
N ASP A 22 -17.99 -9.60 -12.40
CA ASP A 22 -18.87 -10.35 -11.54
C ASP A 22 -18.33 -10.95 -10.23
N VAL A 23 -18.16 -10.10 -9.22
CA VAL A 23 -18.45 -10.50 -7.84
C VAL A 23 -19.40 -9.46 -7.24
N PRO A 24 -20.62 -9.81 -6.85
CA PRO A 24 -21.50 -8.89 -6.14
C PRO A 24 -20.87 -8.58 -4.77
N ILE A 25 -20.35 -7.37 -4.63
CA ILE A 25 -19.87 -6.86 -3.34
C ILE A 25 -21.13 -6.48 -2.57
N SER A 26 -21.64 -7.42 -1.78
CA SER A 26 -22.64 -7.09 -0.75
C SER A 26 -21.90 -6.37 0.40
N ALA A 27 -21.55 -5.11 0.18
CA ALA A 27 -21.28 -4.22 1.28
C ALA A 27 -22.62 -3.97 1.97
N THR A 28 -22.74 -4.30 3.26
CA THR A 28 -23.90 -3.87 4.04
C THR A 28 -23.98 -2.36 3.96
N ALA A 29 -25.02 -1.87 3.29
CA ALA A 29 -25.28 -0.45 3.13
C ALA A 29 -25.36 0.24 4.49
N PRO A 30 -24.97 1.52 4.62
CA PRO A 30 -25.24 2.28 5.83
C PRO A 30 -26.71 2.18 6.20
N ASN A 31 -27.00 1.98 7.47
CA ASN A 31 -28.35 1.69 7.93
C ASN A 31 -29.26 2.92 7.75
N SER A 32 -30.35 2.78 7.03
CA SER A 32 -31.26 3.83 6.52
C SER A 32 -31.98 4.69 7.56
N ALA A 33 -31.74 4.46 8.87
CA ALA A 33 -32.50 5.12 9.93
C ALA A 33 -32.23 6.62 10.12
N LEU A 34 -31.24 7.21 9.44
CA LEU A 34 -30.80 8.60 9.69
C LEU A 34 -31.11 9.60 8.56
N HIS A 35 -31.41 9.13 7.36
CA HIS A 35 -31.81 10.00 6.26
C HIS A 35 -33.02 9.39 5.61
N ALA A 36 -34.22 9.90 5.94
CA ALA A 36 -35.44 9.49 5.25
C ALA A 36 -35.33 9.89 3.76
N SER A 37 -35.95 9.09 2.89
CA SER A 37 -35.94 9.38 1.44
C SER A 37 -36.46 10.79 1.14
N GLU A 38 -35.59 11.66 0.64
CA GLU A 38 -35.91 13.02 0.25
C GLU A 38 -36.11 13.14 -1.27
N LYS A 39 -37.21 13.73 -1.68
CA LYS A 39 -37.43 14.15 -3.07
C LYS A 39 -36.70 15.48 -3.30
N LEU A 40 -35.86 15.50 -4.31
CA LEU A 40 -35.24 16.74 -4.75
C LEU A 40 -36.25 17.70 -5.38
N ALA A 41 -36.23 18.95 -4.98
CA ALA A 41 -37.07 20.01 -5.54
C ALA A 41 -36.86 20.16 -7.07
N LYS A 42 -35.66 19.91 -7.53
CA LYS A 42 -35.31 19.81 -8.96
C LYS A 42 -34.41 18.60 -9.18
N PRO A 43 -34.70 17.75 -10.16
CA PRO A 43 -33.84 16.62 -10.52
C PRO A 43 -32.43 17.08 -10.91
N ILE A 44 -31.41 16.42 -10.37
CA ILE A 44 -30.00 16.74 -10.58
C ILE A 44 -29.41 15.82 -11.63
N SER A 45 -28.88 16.39 -12.72
CA SER A 45 -28.21 15.64 -13.78
C SER A 45 -26.87 15.09 -13.29
N ILE A 46 -26.68 13.77 -13.44
CA ILE A 46 -25.48 13.06 -13.05
C ILE A 46 -24.89 12.23 -14.20
N LYS A 47 -23.57 12.06 -14.13
CA LYS A 47 -22.82 11.02 -14.84
C LYS A 47 -21.84 10.45 -13.84
N THR A 48 -22.00 9.19 -13.48
CA THR A 48 -21.13 8.54 -12.50
C THR A 48 -20.78 7.13 -12.93
N ARG A 49 -19.68 6.62 -12.42
CA ARG A 49 -19.19 5.26 -12.67
C ARG A 49 -19.40 4.43 -11.42
N LEU A 50 -19.83 3.20 -11.63
CA LEU A 50 -19.94 2.21 -10.58
C LEU A 50 -18.63 1.40 -10.46
N ARG A 51 -18.42 0.81 -9.30
CA ARG A 51 -17.25 -0.06 -9.02
C ARG A 51 -17.17 -1.27 -9.97
N ASN A 52 -18.29 -1.77 -10.45
CA ASN A 52 -18.39 -2.85 -11.44
C ASN A 52 -18.12 -2.39 -12.90
N GLY A 53 -17.74 -1.13 -13.11
CA GLY A 53 -17.47 -0.56 -14.44
C GLY A 53 -18.69 -0.03 -15.17
N ALA A 54 -19.92 -0.28 -14.70
CA ALA A 54 -21.13 0.29 -15.29
C ALA A 54 -21.17 1.81 -15.12
N ARG A 55 -21.98 2.47 -15.93
CA ARG A 55 -22.18 3.93 -15.88
C ARG A 55 -23.64 4.25 -15.61
N VAL A 56 -23.88 5.15 -14.67
CA VAL A 56 -25.21 5.71 -14.42
C VAL A 56 -25.24 7.13 -14.99
N ASN A 57 -26.12 7.34 -15.97
CA ASN A 57 -26.34 8.64 -16.59
C ASN A 57 -27.83 8.96 -16.49
N GLY A 58 -28.19 10.05 -15.88
CA GLY A 58 -29.58 10.41 -15.72
C GLY A 58 -29.80 11.61 -14.81
N LYS A 59 -30.99 11.70 -14.23
CA LYS A 59 -31.37 12.74 -13.30
C LYS A 59 -31.78 12.10 -11.97
N VAL A 60 -31.08 12.39 -10.90
CA VAL A 60 -31.48 11.98 -9.54
C VAL A 60 -32.73 12.76 -9.16
N THR A 61 -33.75 12.05 -8.69
CA THR A 61 -35.03 12.60 -8.24
C THR A 61 -35.20 12.51 -6.73
N SER A 62 -34.57 11.53 -6.11
CA SER A 62 -34.57 11.31 -4.65
C SER A 62 -33.29 10.65 -4.17
N PHE A 63 -32.98 10.81 -2.91
CA PHE A 63 -31.88 10.15 -2.24
C PHE A 63 -32.19 9.90 -0.76
N ASP A 64 -31.44 9.00 -0.16
CA ASP A 64 -31.44 8.71 1.27
C ASP A 64 -30.05 8.32 1.76
N GLY A 65 -29.93 7.85 3.02
CA GLY A 65 -28.65 7.42 3.59
C GLY A 65 -27.99 6.23 2.89
N GLU A 66 -28.72 5.45 2.09
CA GLU A 66 -28.21 4.28 1.40
C GLU A 66 -27.79 4.57 -0.04
N GLY A 67 -28.52 5.47 -0.73
CA GLY A 67 -28.30 5.71 -2.16
C GLY A 67 -29.24 6.75 -2.74
N PHE A 68 -29.40 6.70 -4.04
CA PHE A 68 -30.26 7.61 -4.80
C PHE A 68 -31.02 6.88 -5.91
N GLU A 69 -32.12 7.49 -6.33
CA GLU A 69 -32.97 7.01 -7.40
C GLU A 69 -33.23 8.11 -8.43
N GLY A 70 -33.62 7.76 -9.62
CA GLY A 70 -33.91 8.76 -10.65
C GLY A 70 -34.27 8.19 -12.02
N ASP A 71 -34.29 9.07 -13.02
CA ASP A 71 -34.62 8.77 -14.40
C ASP A 71 -33.34 8.68 -15.23
N ALA A 72 -33.17 7.58 -15.95
CA ALA A 72 -32.08 7.45 -16.90
C ALA A 72 -32.26 8.42 -18.07
N SER A 73 -31.17 8.80 -18.71
CA SER A 73 -31.19 9.67 -19.90
C SER A 73 -31.92 9.03 -21.10
N THR A 74 -32.18 7.72 -21.04
CA THR A 74 -32.94 6.93 -22.03
C THR A 74 -34.43 6.95 -21.78
N GLY A 75 -34.91 7.59 -20.70
CA GLY A 75 -36.33 7.65 -20.33
C GLY A 75 -36.85 6.51 -19.45
N GLU A 76 -36.04 5.51 -19.17
CA GLU A 76 -36.33 4.47 -18.18
C GLU A 76 -35.77 4.89 -16.82
N GLY A 77 -36.54 4.67 -15.73
CA GLY A 77 -36.09 4.91 -14.37
C GLY A 77 -34.92 3.97 -14.02
N PHE A 78 -33.90 4.44 -13.31
CA PHE A 78 -32.93 3.54 -12.74
C PHE A 78 -33.35 3.20 -11.29
N SER A 79 -33.19 1.93 -10.95
CA SER A 79 -33.37 1.43 -9.59
C SER A 79 -32.39 2.11 -8.63
N LYS A 80 -32.66 2.03 -7.33
CA LYS A 80 -31.81 2.60 -6.29
C LYS A 80 -30.35 2.23 -6.52
N THR A 81 -29.52 3.25 -6.71
CA THR A 81 -28.06 3.11 -6.81
C THR A 81 -27.46 3.40 -5.45
N LEU A 82 -26.74 2.44 -4.88
CA LEU A 82 -26.16 2.59 -3.54
C LEU A 82 -24.91 3.49 -3.59
N TRP A 83 -24.72 4.30 -2.55
CA TRP A 83 -23.50 5.12 -2.41
C TRP A 83 -22.22 4.29 -2.44
N CYS A 84 -22.24 3.11 -1.82
CA CYS A 84 -21.08 2.22 -1.77
C CYS A 84 -20.72 1.61 -3.13
N ASP A 85 -21.65 1.57 -4.09
CA ASP A 85 -21.41 1.07 -5.45
C ASP A 85 -20.74 2.11 -6.35
N ILE A 86 -20.72 3.37 -5.95
CA ILE A 86 -20.09 4.45 -6.73
C ILE A 86 -18.56 4.33 -6.66
N LEU A 87 -17.91 4.58 -7.80
CA LEU A 87 -16.47 4.64 -7.85
C LEU A 87 -15.96 5.75 -6.91
N PRO A 88 -14.99 5.49 -6.00
CA PRO A 88 -14.54 6.47 -5.02
C PRO A 88 -14.20 7.85 -5.62
N ALA A 89 -13.56 7.87 -6.78
CA ALA A 89 -13.21 9.11 -7.47
C ALA A 89 -14.42 9.97 -7.88
N ASP A 90 -15.59 9.35 -8.05
CA ASP A 90 -16.82 10.03 -8.49
C ASP A 90 -17.75 10.37 -7.30
N LEU A 91 -17.64 9.63 -6.18
CA LEU A 91 -18.56 9.75 -5.04
C LEU A 91 -18.49 11.13 -4.38
N ALA A 92 -17.30 11.67 -4.12
CA ALA A 92 -17.16 12.98 -3.50
C ALA A 92 -17.78 14.10 -4.35
N ALA A 93 -17.57 14.05 -5.67
CA ALA A 93 -18.15 15.02 -6.60
C ALA A 93 -19.67 14.89 -6.73
N LEU A 94 -20.18 13.66 -6.62
CA LEU A 94 -21.61 13.36 -6.67
C LEU A 94 -22.30 13.83 -5.38
N ALA A 95 -21.76 13.53 -4.23
CA ALA A 95 -22.27 13.99 -2.94
C ALA A 95 -22.34 15.53 -2.88
N ALA A 96 -21.30 16.22 -3.36
CA ALA A 96 -21.29 17.69 -3.41
C ALA A 96 -22.38 18.30 -4.32
N LYS A 97 -22.92 17.53 -5.26
CA LYS A 97 -24.05 17.99 -6.13
C LYS A 97 -25.41 17.73 -5.54
N ILE A 98 -25.56 16.65 -4.79
CA ILE A 98 -26.85 16.15 -4.30
C ILE A 98 -27.14 16.72 -2.90
N LEU A 99 -26.15 16.81 -2.02
CA LEU A 99 -26.31 17.20 -0.63
C LEU A 99 -26.31 18.72 -0.46
N ASP A 100 -27.26 19.25 0.32
CA ASP A 100 -27.28 20.67 0.70
C ASP A 100 -26.49 20.91 1.98
N GLU A 101 -25.32 21.50 1.88
CA GLU A 101 -24.45 21.81 3.02
C GLU A 101 -25.05 22.80 4.05
N LYS A 102 -26.27 23.28 3.85
CA LYS A 102 -27.00 24.07 4.83
C LYS A 102 -27.83 23.19 5.77
N GLN A 103 -28.10 21.95 5.37
CA GLN A 103 -28.85 21.00 6.16
C GLN A 103 -27.92 20.17 7.03
N VAL A 104 -28.28 19.99 8.30
CA VAL A 104 -27.47 19.25 9.28
C VAL A 104 -27.35 17.78 8.88
N ASP A 105 -28.44 17.16 8.48
CA ASP A 105 -28.50 15.76 8.09
C ASP A 105 -27.65 15.48 6.86
N ASP A 106 -27.68 16.38 5.86
CA ASP A 106 -26.84 16.29 4.66
C ASP A 106 -25.34 16.43 4.99
N LEU A 107 -24.98 17.30 5.94
CA LEU A 107 -23.62 17.41 6.43
C LEU A 107 -23.18 16.13 7.16
N ILE A 108 -24.07 15.49 7.94
CA ILE A 108 -23.78 14.22 8.59
C ILE A 108 -23.58 13.12 7.57
N LEU A 109 -24.48 12.99 6.58
CA LEU A 109 -24.36 12.03 5.50
C LEU A 109 -23.08 12.26 4.70
N LYS A 110 -22.76 13.52 4.37
CA LYS A 110 -21.50 13.86 3.70
C LYS A 110 -20.28 13.38 4.49
N GLY A 111 -20.27 13.59 5.81
CA GLY A 111 -19.20 13.10 6.68
C GLY A 111 -19.07 11.58 6.64
N GLU A 112 -20.18 10.86 6.69
CA GLU A 112 -20.22 9.40 6.59
C GLU A 112 -19.70 8.88 5.25
N LEU A 113 -20.13 9.49 4.13
CA LEU A 113 -19.65 9.14 2.79
C LEU A 113 -18.15 9.43 2.59
N LEU A 114 -17.63 10.53 3.16
CA LEU A 114 -16.21 10.82 3.12
C LEU A 114 -15.39 9.83 3.96
N MET A 115 -15.95 9.31 5.07
CA MET A 115 -15.33 8.19 5.80
C MET A 115 -15.26 6.93 4.95
N LEU A 116 -16.32 6.60 4.21
CA LEU A 116 -16.33 5.47 3.27
C LEU A 116 -15.21 5.57 2.22
N LEU A 117 -14.85 6.80 1.83
CA LEU A 117 -13.73 7.06 0.91
C LEU A 117 -12.35 7.07 1.59
N GLY A 118 -12.32 7.04 2.93
CA GLY A 118 -11.09 7.22 3.70
C GLY A 118 -10.59 8.66 3.78
N GLU A 119 -11.44 9.63 3.47
CA GLU A 119 -11.18 11.08 3.49
C GLU A 119 -11.41 11.65 4.91
N GLY A 120 -10.60 11.21 5.89
CA GLY A 120 -10.80 11.53 7.31
C GLY A 120 -10.86 13.02 7.61
N SER A 121 -9.98 13.84 7.02
CA SER A 121 -9.99 15.29 7.25
C SER A 121 -11.25 15.98 6.69
N GLY A 122 -11.72 15.54 5.52
CA GLY A 122 -12.97 16.02 4.93
C GLY A 122 -14.19 15.61 5.75
N SER A 123 -14.20 14.38 6.25
CA SER A 123 -15.23 13.86 7.14
C SER A 123 -15.31 14.67 8.44
N ASP A 124 -14.18 14.88 9.11
CA ASP A 124 -14.12 15.67 10.35
C ASP A 124 -14.60 17.11 10.15
N ALA A 125 -14.25 17.72 9.02
CA ALA A 125 -14.74 19.06 8.67
C ALA A 125 -16.26 19.11 8.48
N ALA A 126 -16.85 18.11 7.82
CA ALA A 126 -18.29 17.99 7.63
C ALA A 126 -19.03 17.82 8.97
N PHE A 127 -18.56 16.91 9.82
CA PHE A 127 -19.14 16.69 11.16
C PHE A 127 -18.98 17.91 12.07
N ALA A 128 -17.83 18.57 12.05
CA ALA A 128 -17.62 19.80 12.82
C ALA A 128 -18.55 20.94 12.35
N ARG A 129 -18.84 21.01 11.05
CA ARG A 129 -19.80 21.99 10.51
C ARG A 129 -21.23 21.63 10.93
N ALA A 130 -21.65 20.37 10.86
CA ALA A 130 -22.95 19.92 11.37
C ALA A 130 -23.14 20.28 12.85
N LEU A 131 -22.14 19.99 13.70
CA LEU A 131 -22.19 20.28 15.13
C LEU A 131 -22.22 21.80 15.44
N ARG A 132 -21.60 22.64 14.59
CA ARG A 132 -21.70 24.11 14.72
C ARG A 132 -23.09 24.63 14.36
N THR A 133 -23.73 23.99 13.38
CA THR A 133 -25.08 24.35 12.91
C THR A 133 -26.13 23.91 13.91
N ASP A 134 -26.00 22.69 14.46
CA ASP A 134 -26.87 22.17 15.50
C ASP A 134 -26.05 21.37 16.54
N LYS A 135 -25.98 21.91 17.76
CA LYS A 135 -25.28 21.27 18.89
C LYS A 135 -25.96 19.99 19.37
N THR A 136 -27.26 19.81 19.10
CA THR A 136 -28.01 18.61 19.48
C THR A 136 -27.74 17.42 18.56
N ALA A 137 -27.09 17.64 17.39
CA ALA A 137 -26.73 16.61 16.44
C ALA A 137 -25.58 15.67 16.90
N LYS A 138 -24.95 15.93 18.05
CA LYS A 138 -23.80 15.14 18.54
C LYS A 138 -24.06 13.62 18.56
N PRO A 139 -25.17 13.09 19.09
CA PRO A 139 -25.45 11.65 19.08
C PRO A 139 -25.57 11.07 17.66
N LEU A 140 -26.16 11.84 16.73
CA LEU A 140 -26.30 11.44 15.33
C LEU A 140 -24.94 11.37 14.63
N ILE A 141 -24.06 12.34 14.90
CA ILE A 141 -22.69 12.37 14.39
C ILE A 141 -21.88 11.19 14.91
N ASP A 142 -21.99 10.87 16.22
CA ASP A 142 -21.27 9.74 16.79
C ASP A 142 -21.73 8.41 16.17
N ALA A 143 -23.03 8.25 15.95
CA ALA A 143 -23.59 7.08 15.25
C ALA A 143 -23.14 7.03 13.77
N ALA A 144 -23.10 8.16 13.08
CA ALA A 144 -22.63 8.26 11.69
C ALA A 144 -21.14 7.90 11.55
N LYS A 145 -20.30 8.34 12.51
CA LYS A 145 -18.88 7.96 12.56
C LYS A 145 -18.71 6.44 12.67
N ILE A 146 -19.46 5.79 13.54
CA ILE A 146 -19.41 4.32 13.69
C ILE A 146 -19.83 3.63 12.39
N ARG A 147 -20.91 4.10 11.73
CA ARG A 147 -21.37 3.50 10.47
C ARG A 147 -20.38 3.73 9.33
N GLY A 148 -19.89 4.94 9.17
CA GLY A 148 -18.93 5.29 8.13
C GLY A 148 -17.63 4.51 8.27
N GLU A 149 -17.13 4.33 9.48
CA GLU A 149 -15.96 3.50 9.76
C GLU A 149 -16.21 2.02 9.43
N ASN A 150 -17.37 1.48 9.84
CA ASN A 150 -17.75 0.10 9.51
C ASN A 150 -17.89 -0.09 7.99
N ALA A 151 -18.52 0.85 7.29
CA ALA A 151 -18.68 0.79 5.84
C ALA A 151 -17.32 0.84 5.12
N PHE A 152 -16.40 1.69 5.57
CA PHE A 152 -15.03 1.76 5.05
C PHE A 152 -14.27 0.45 5.23
N ILE A 153 -14.32 -0.15 6.42
CA ILE A 153 -13.64 -1.41 6.73
C ILE A 153 -14.24 -2.56 5.91
N ASN A 154 -15.57 -2.62 5.77
CA ASN A 154 -16.22 -3.62 4.94
C ASN A 154 -15.87 -3.49 3.46
N ALA A 155 -15.78 -2.25 2.94
CA ALA A 155 -15.34 -1.99 1.59
C ALA A 155 -13.89 -2.45 1.36
N GLN A 156 -12.98 -2.14 2.29
CA GLN A 156 -11.60 -2.64 2.23
C GLN A 156 -11.51 -4.16 2.27
N HIS A 157 -12.31 -4.79 3.12
CA HIS A 157 -12.35 -6.24 3.22
C HIS A 157 -12.80 -6.88 1.90
N ALA A 158 -13.85 -6.35 1.29
CA ALA A 158 -14.35 -6.80 -0.01
C ALA A 158 -13.31 -6.62 -1.13
N GLU A 159 -12.67 -5.45 -1.20
CA GLU A 159 -11.60 -5.17 -2.17
C GLU A 159 -10.40 -6.10 -1.97
N ARG A 160 -10.07 -6.42 -0.73
CA ARG A 160 -8.98 -7.36 -0.40
C ARG A 160 -9.32 -8.79 -0.80
N ILE A 161 -10.57 -9.23 -0.59
CA ILE A 161 -11.06 -10.53 -1.09
C ILE A 161 -10.97 -10.58 -2.61
N ALA A 162 -11.48 -9.56 -3.31
CA ALA A 162 -11.45 -9.49 -4.77
C ALA A 162 -10.02 -9.53 -5.31
N LEU A 163 -9.10 -8.76 -4.72
CA LEU A 163 -7.69 -8.78 -5.06
C LEU A 163 -7.08 -10.16 -4.84
N HIS A 164 -7.38 -10.79 -3.72
CA HIS A 164 -6.88 -12.12 -3.35
C HIS A 164 -7.36 -13.19 -4.33
N THR A 165 -8.66 -13.19 -4.65
CA THR A 165 -9.26 -14.09 -5.64
C THR A 165 -8.60 -13.92 -7.01
N LYS A 166 -8.40 -12.68 -7.43
CA LYS A 166 -7.75 -12.34 -8.70
C LYS A 166 -6.29 -12.79 -8.75
N MET A 167 -5.53 -12.57 -7.66
CA MET A 167 -4.13 -12.98 -7.57
C MET A 167 -3.97 -14.50 -7.53
N SER A 168 -4.94 -15.20 -6.96
CA SER A 168 -4.98 -16.66 -6.89
C SER A 168 -5.50 -17.33 -8.16
N ALA A 169 -6.17 -16.57 -9.04
CA ALA A 169 -6.69 -17.07 -10.30
C ALA A 169 -5.54 -17.53 -11.22
N GLY A 170 -5.56 -18.78 -11.64
CA GLY A 170 -4.54 -19.37 -12.50
C GLY A 170 -3.24 -19.81 -11.80
N ILE A 171 -3.14 -19.67 -10.48
CA ILE A 171 -2.06 -20.27 -9.70
C ILE A 171 -2.54 -21.66 -9.27
N PRO A 172 -1.89 -22.76 -9.69
CA PRO A 172 -2.26 -24.08 -9.23
C PRO A 172 -2.15 -24.17 -7.71
N THR A 173 -3.24 -24.55 -7.05
CA THR A 173 -3.28 -24.83 -5.59
C THR A 173 -2.60 -26.17 -5.24
N THR A 174 -1.74 -26.69 -6.13
CA THR A 174 -1.10 -27.99 -5.98
C THR A 174 -0.10 -28.01 -4.84
N ALA A 175 -0.07 -29.16 -4.18
CA ALA A 175 0.77 -29.58 -3.07
C ALA A 175 2.14 -28.85 -3.00
N GLY A 176 2.31 -27.94 -2.03
CA GLY A 176 3.55 -27.19 -1.78
C GLY A 176 3.45 -25.69 -1.95
N GLY A 177 2.33 -25.15 -2.44
CA GLY A 177 2.12 -23.70 -2.55
C GLY A 177 2.06 -23.01 -1.18
N VAL A 178 2.64 -21.82 -1.07
CA VAL A 178 2.54 -21.02 0.14
C VAL A 178 1.13 -20.41 0.20
N PRO A 179 0.34 -20.68 1.26
CA PRO A 179 -1.02 -20.17 1.33
C PRO A 179 -0.99 -18.63 1.39
N PRO A 180 -2.01 -17.99 0.79
CA PRO A 180 -2.16 -16.55 0.90
C PRO A 180 -2.37 -16.12 2.35
N TRP A 181 -1.94 -14.89 2.69
CA TRP A 181 -2.23 -14.33 3.99
C TRP A 181 -3.74 -14.24 4.23
N PRO A 182 -4.24 -14.63 5.43
CA PRO A 182 -5.65 -14.50 5.75
C PRO A 182 -6.09 -13.03 5.68
N ILE A 183 -7.33 -12.82 5.25
CA ILE A 183 -7.98 -11.52 5.25
C ILE A 183 -8.59 -11.31 6.63
N LEU A 184 -8.16 -10.26 7.31
CA LEU A 184 -8.61 -9.98 8.67
C LEU A 184 -9.93 -9.20 8.66
N THR A 185 -10.83 -9.57 9.55
CA THR A 185 -11.97 -8.76 9.93
C THR A 185 -11.51 -7.53 10.72
N ARG A 186 -12.42 -6.58 10.94
CA ARG A 186 -12.15 -5.40 11.78
C ARG A 186 -11.64 -5.78 13.18
N VAL A 187 -12.35 -6.70 13.85
CA VAL A 187 -11.99 -7.14 15.21
C VAL A 187 -10.60 -7.77 15.25
N GLU A 188 -10.28 -8.57 14.24
CA GLU A 188 -8.94 -9.17 14.11
C GLU A 188 -7.86 -8.13 13.83
N HIS A 189 -8.16 -7.10 13.02
CA HIS A 189 -7.22 -5.98 12.80
C HIS A 189 -6.96 -5.17 14.07
N GLU A 190 -7.99 -4.89 14.85
CA GLU A 190 -7.88 -4.20 16.14
C GLU A 190 -7.07 -5.03 17.14
N ALA A 191 -7.36 -6.33 17.23
CA ALA A 191 -6.62 -7.27 18.09
C ALA A 191 -5.14 -7.38 17.64
N ALA A 192 -4.89 -7.47 16.33
CA ALA A 192 -3.56 -7.49 15.77
C ALA A 192 -2.78 -6.20 16.09
N THR A 193 -3.43 -5.03 15.93
CA THR A 193 -2.82 -3.74 16.28
C THR A 193 -2.47 -3.66 17.78
N ALA A 194 -3.36 -4.16 18.66
CA ALA A 194 -3.09 -4.23 20.09
C ALA A 194 -1.89 -5.16 20.40
N ALA A 195 -1.82 -6.31 19.75
CA ALA A 195 -0.69 -7.22 19.88
C ALA A 195 0.64 -6.60 19.40
N MET A 196 0.61 -5.82 18.31
CA MET A 196 1.80 -5.08 17.84
C MET A 196 2.25 -4.05 18.88
N LYS A 197 1.32 -3.30 19.49
CA LYS A 197 1.63 -2.35 20.58
C LYS A 197 2.27 -3.05 21.78
N ALA A 198 1.69 -4.17 22.24
CA ALA A 198 2.23 -4.95 23.35
C ALA A 198 3.66 -5.46 23.04
N ARG A 199 3.90 -5.94 21.82
CA ARG A 199 5.23 -6.37 21.41
C ARG A 199 6.25 -5.24 21.42
N VAL A 200 5.87 -4.02 21.01
CA VAL A 200 6.74 -2.85 21.09
C VAL A 200 7.05 -2.47 22.54
N GLU A 201 6.07 -2.58 23.45
CA GLU A 201 6.30 -2.33 24.88
C GLU A 201 7.38 -3.28 25.46
N GLU A 202 7.35 -4.57 25.07
CA GLU A 202 8.39 -5.53 25.45
C GLU A 202 9.77 -5.12 24.90
N ILE A 203 9.85 -4.73 23.61
CA ILE A 203 11.07 -4.26 22.97
C ILE A 203 11.60 -3.00 23.68
N CYS A 204 10.74 -2.04 23.94
CA CYS A 204 11.10 -0.80 24.65
C CYS A 204 11.63 -1.08 26.07
N LYS A 205 10.98 -1.98 26.80
CA LYS A 205 11.43 -2.40 28.13
C LYS A 205 12.80 -3.06 28.09
N ALA A 206 13.02 -3.95 27.12
CA ALA A 206 14.28 -4.70 26.97
C ALA A 206 15.44 -3.81 26.51
N SER A 207 15.18 -2.84 25.62
CA SER A 207 16.19 -1.93 25.06
C SER A 207 16.39 -0.64 25.85
N GLY A 208 15.50 -0.32 26.81
CA GLY A 208 15.48 0.96 27.51
C GLY A 208 15.00 2.14 26.66
N MET A 209 14.38 1.87 25.52
CA MET A 209 13.80 2.89 24.64
C MET A 209 12.58 3.54 25.31
N GLN A 210 12.51 4.88 25.28
CA GLN A 210 11.35 5.67 25.75
C GLN A 210 10.78 6.51 24.61
N PRO A 211 9.97 5.92 23.74
CA PRO A 211 9.51 6.58 22.54
C PRO A 211 8.25 7.41 22.76
N VAL A 212 8.06 8.41 21.89
CA VAL A 212 6.74 8.95 21.57
C VAL A 212 6.09 8.05 20.52
N CYS A 213 4.84 7.66 20.73
CA CYS A 213 4.08 6.91 19.75
C CYS A 213 3.16 7.84 18.97
N VAL A 214 3.21 7.72 17.64
CA VAL A 214 2.23 8.32 16.73
C VAL A 214 1.60 7.20 15.90
N GLU A 215 0.30 7.07 16.01
CA GLU A 215 -0.48 6.11 15.23
C GLU A 215 -1.01 6.80 13.96
N THR A 216 -0.74 6.19 12.80
CA THR A 216 -1.29 6.60 11.52
C THR A 216 -2.32 5.58 11.02
N ARG A 217 -2.76 5.71 9.77
CA ARG A 217 -3.68 4.75 9.16
C ARG A 217 -3.06 3.35 9.06
N TYR A 218 -1.79 3.26 8.64
CA TYR A 218 -1.11 2.00 8.35
C TYR A 218 0.02 1.67 9.31
N PHE A 219 0.50 2.64 10.09
CA PHE A 219 1.70 2.48 10.89
C PHE A 219 1.52 2.85 12.35
N LEU A 220 2.36 2.23 13.18
CA LEU A 220 2.65 2.63 14.55
C LEU A 220 4.09 3.15 14.55
N LEU A 221 4.27 4.46 14.59
CA LEU A 221 5.59 5.08 14.65
C LEU A 221 5.99 5.33 16.10
N TYR A 222 7.03 4.65 16.56
CA TYR A 222 7.65 4.83 17.85
C TYR A 222 9.01 5.50 17.67
N ALA A 223 9.18 6.71 18.18
CA ALA A 223 10.39 7.47 17.99
C ALA A 223 10.93 8.07 19.29
N ALA A 224 12.20 7.91 19.53
CA ALA A 224 12.91 8.50 20.66
C ALA A 224 13.50 9.88 20.28
N THR A 225 12.70 10.75 19.68
CA THR A 225 13.10 12.08 19.18
C THR A 225 12.01 13.12 19.37
N LYS A 226 12.21 14.36 18.90
CA LYS A 226 11.28 15.48 19.07
C LYS A 226 9.95 15.23 18.36
N ARG A 227 8.83 15.53 19.03
CA ARG A 227 7.47 15.20 18.61
C ARG A 227 7.08 15.76 17.23
N ASP A 228 7.51 16.96 16.89
CA ASP A 228 7.14 17.61 15.61
C ASP A 228 7.75 16.88 14.40
N ALA A 229 9.02 16.47 14.50
CA ALA A 229 9.68 15.67 13.47
C ALA A 229 9.02 14.30 13.30
N VAL A 230 8.56 13.71 14.42
CA VAL A 230 7.83 12.42 14.40
C VAL A 230 6.50 12.54 13.69
N GLN A 231 5.75 13.62 13.89
CA GLN A 231 4.46 13.83 13.22
C GLN A 231 4.63 14.08 11.71
N GLU A 232 5.68 14.74 11.30
CA GLU A 232 5.98 14.94 9.88
C GLU A 232 6.34 13.61 9.20
N CYS A 233 7.20 12.82 9.84
CA CYS A 233 7.54 11.47 9.39
C CYS A 233 6.29 10.59 9.27
N ALA A 234 5.41 10.60 10.28
CA ALA A 234 4.17 9.81 10.29
C ALA A 234 3.24 10.14 9.11
N ARG A 235 3.06 11.43 8.80
CA ARG A 235 2.24 11.86 7.64
C ARG A 235 2.83 11.39 6.31
N SER A 236 4.15 11.37 6.23
CA SER A 236 4.87 10.92 5.03
C SER A 236 4.80 9.41 4.81
N LEU A 237 4.77 8.62 5.89
CA LEU A 237 4.68 7.16 5.83
C LEU A 237 3.39 6.69 5.13
N ASP A 238 2.23 7.24 5.49
CA ASP A 238 0.97 6.85 4.86
C ASP A 238 0.95 7.23 3.37
N ALA A 239 1.44 8.42 3.00
CA ALA A 239 1.54 8.83 1.60
C ALA A 239 2.51 7.95 0.79
N MET A 240 3.62 7.55 1.40
CA MET A 240 4.60 6.63 0.82
C MET A 240 3.99 5.25 0.58
N TYR A 241 3.28 4.70 1.59
CA TYR A 241 2.58 3.43 1.47
C TYR A 241 1.57 3.43 0.31
N GLU A 242 0.71 4.45 0.24
CA GLU A 242 -0.27 4.60 -0.84
C GLU A 242 0.39 4.72 -2.22
N ALA A 243 1.51 5.41 -2.32
CA ALA A 243 2.27 5.51 -3.56
C ALA A 243 2.82 4.13 -4.01
N VAL A 244 3.31 3.32 -3.07
CA VAL A 244 3.77 1.95 -3.35
C VAL A 244 2.60 1.06 -3.76
N LEU A 245 1.46 1.11 -3.05
CA LEU A 245 0.26 0.34 -3.44
C LEU A 245 -0.16 0.65 -4.87
N LYS A 246 -0.14 1.92 -5.25
CA LYS A 246 -0.49 2.36 -6.61
C LYS A 246 0.42 1.76 -7.67
N LEU A 247 1.72 1.60 -7.39
CA LEU A 247 2.66 0.95 -8.31
C LEU A 247 2.30 -0.52 -8.57
N PHE A 248 1.76 -1.20 -7.57
CA PHE A 248 1.32 -2.59 -7.69
C PHE A 248 -0.13 -2.73 -8.17
N GLY A 249 -0.80 -1.64 -8.52
CA GLY A 249 -2.21 -1.65 -8.91
C GLY A 249 -3.15 -2.10 -7.79
N ILE A 250 -2.72 -1.93 -6.53
CA ILE A 250 -3.53 -2.24 -5.35
C ILE A 250 -4.44 -1.04 -5.07
N PRO A 251 -5.73 -1.26 -4.76
CA PRO A 251 -6.65 -0.17 -4.44
C PRO A 251 -6.15 0.70 -3.29
N SER A 252 -6.29 2.02 -3.45
CA SER A 252 -5.99 2.98 -2.39
C SER A 252 -6.83 2.71 -1.15
N GLY A 253 -6.23 2.85 0.00
CA GLY A 253 -6.90 2.63 1.27
C GLY A 253 -6.85 1.20 1.79
N LEU A 254 -6.38 0.24 1.00
CA LEU A 254 -6.27 -1.15 1.41
C LEU A 254 -5.09 -1.35 2.38
N ASN A 255 -5.35 -1.84 3.58
CA ASN A 255 -4.30 -2.19 4.52
C ASN A 255 -3.84 -3.65 4.32
N LEU A 256 -2.59 -3.83 3.88
CA LEU A 256 -1.98 -5.15 3.72
C LEU A 256 -1.39 -5.70 5.02
N PHE A 257 -1.06 -4.84 5.99
CA PHE A 257 -0.41 -5.25 7.21
C PHE A 257 -1.32 -6.05 8.14
N TRP A 258 -0.75 -6.85 9.02
CA TRP A 258 -1.43 -7.49 10.12
C TRP A 258 -1.59 -6.48 11.26
N GLY A 259 -2.78 -5.91 11.39
CA GLY A 259 -3.00 -4.71 12.16
C GLY A 259 -2.30 -3.52 11.49
N LYS A 260 -1.17 -3.08 12.04
CA LYS A 260 -0.34 -1.99 11.50
C LYS A 260 1.13 -2.41 11.50
N ALA A 261 1.91 -1.89 10.54
CA ALA A 261 3.36 -2.05 10.60
C ALA A 261 3.96 -1.12 11.65
N VAL A 262 5.02 -1.56 12.30
CA VAL A 262 5.73 -0.77 13.32
C VAL A 262 6.98 -0.17 12.70
N ILE A 263 7.19 1.12 12.94
CA ILE A 263 8.44 1.82 12.68
C ILE A 263 9.07 2.21 14.02
N LEU A 264 10.29 1.72 14.28
CA LEU A 264 11.09 2.06 15.45
C LEU A 264 12.18 3.03 14.99
N LEU A 265 12.00 4.33 15.25
CA LEU A 265 12.92 5.37 14.84
C LEU A 265 13.87 5.71 16.01
N GLN A 266 15.13 5.39 15.84
CA GLN A 266 16.17 5.61 16.83
C GLN A 266 16.89 6.94 16.60
N PRO A 267 17.46 7.57 17.63
CA PRO A 267 18.20 8.82 17.48
C PRO A 267 19.57 8.63 16.79
N ASP A 268 20.17 7.44 16.93
CA ASP A 268 21.51 7.14 16.46
C ASP A 268 21.75 5.63 16.25
N GLU A 269 22.90 5.27 15.68
CA GLU A 269 23.32 3.88 15.41
C GLU A 269 23.44 3.05 16.69
N GLU A 270 23.90 3.63 17.81
CA GLU A 270 24.06 2.88 19.06
C GLU A 270 22.72 2.39 19.60
N LYS A 271 21.73 3.28 19.63
CA LYS A 271 20.37 2.95 20.05
C LYS A 271 19.69 1.97 19.08
N PHE A 272 19.89 2.15 17.78
CA PHE A 272 19.44 1.21 16.76
C PHE A 272 19.96 -0.21 17.05
N ARG A 273 21.25 -0.36 17.28
CA ARG A 273 21.87 -1.67 17.57
C ARG A 273 21.41 -2.27 18.92
N LEU A 274 21.12 -1.45 19.92
CA LEU A 274 20.53 -1.92 21.17
C LEU A 274 19.13 -2.50 20.97
N VAL A 275 18.31 -1.84 20.15
CA VAL A 275 16.96 -2.33 19.81
C VAL A 275 17.06 -3.60 18.98
N GLU A 276 18.00 -3.69 18.03
CA GLU A 276 18.27 -4.91 17.27
C GLU A 276 18.61 -6.10 18.19
N ALA A 277 19.55 -5.90 19.10
CA ALA A 277 19.96 -6.95 20.02
C ALA A 277 18.85 -7.36 20.99
N ALA A 278 18.18 -6.40 21.63
CA ALA A 278 17.18 -6.65 22.66
C ALA A 278 15.82 -7.09 22.11
N GLY A 279 15.42 -6.51 20.97
CA GLY A 279 14.10 -6.74 20.37
C GLY A 279 14.03 -7.90 19.40
N PHE A 280 15.11 -8.09 18.64
CA PHE A 280 15.14 -9.03 17.51
C PHE A 280 16.23 -10.09 17.62
N ASN A 281 17.01 -10.09 18.70
CA ASN A 281 18.16 -10.98 18.89
C ASN A 281 19.13 -10.92 17.69
N SER A 282 19.33 -9.73 17.14
CA SER A 282 20.12 -9.47 15.95
C SER A 282 21.44 -8.78 16.30
N MET A 283 22.55 -9.39 15.90
CA MET A 283 23.89 -8.80 16.02
C MET A 283 24.22 -8.03 14.74
N THR A 284 23.71 -6.81 14.65
CA THR A 284 23.83 -6.00 13.44
C THR A 284 25.21 -5.37 13.28
N PRO A 285 25.89 -5.53 12.13
CA PRO A 285 27.17 -4.88 11.84
C PRO A 285 27.04 -3.35 11.85
N ARG A 286 28.18 -2.66 12.04
CA ARG A 286 28.23 -1.20 11.86
C ARG A 286 27.96 -0.80 10.41
N GLY A 287 27.34 0.36 10.23
CA GLY A 287 27.03 0.91 8.91
C GLY A 287 25.69 0.42 8.33
N VAL A 288 24.98 -0.49 9.01
CA VAL A 288 23.60 -0.81 8.67
C VAL A 288 22.69 0.29 9.25
N VAL A 289 21.93 0.95 8.39
CA VAL A 289 21.12 2.13 8.74
C VAL A 289 19.69 1.77 9.13
N GLY A 290 19.13 0.73 8.54
CA GLY A 290 17.79 0.24 8.77
C GLY A 290 17.67 -1.26 8.54
N LEU A 291 16.66 -1.88 9.12
CA LEU A 291 16.31 -3.29 8.92
C LEU A 291 14.81 -3.49 9.02
N CYS A 292 14.28 -4.30 8.11
CA CYS A 292 12.89 -4.79 8.15
C CYS A 292 12.82 -6.20 8.72
N HIS A 293 12.21 -6.36 9.89
CA HIS A 293 11.94 -7.65 10.51
C HIS A 293 10.55 -8.15 10.16
N GLN A 294 10.50 -9.39 9.69
CA GLN A 294 9.29 -10.10 9.27
C GLN A 294 9.11 -11.32 10.17
N VAL A 295 8.24 -11.19 11.19
CA VAL A 295 8.00 -12.23 12.19
C VAL A 295 6.58 -12.79 12.03
N GLY A 296 6.44 -13.93 11.36
CA GLY A 296 5.12 -14.39 10.96
C GLY A 296 4.40 -13.33 10.11
N PRO A 297 3.18 -12.90 10.46
CA PRO A 297 2.49 -11.83 9.74
C PRO A 297 2.92 -10.41 10.11
N GLN A 298 3.76 -10.25 11.14
CA GLN A 298 4.17 -8.98 11.71
C GLN A 298 5.28 -8.33 10.89
N VAL A 299 5.26 -7.00 10.83
CA VAL A 299 6.28 -6.19 10.15
C VAL A 299 6.78 -5.12 11.10
N PHE A 300 8.10 -5.09 11.32
CA PHE A 300 8.80 -4.08 12.09
C PHE A 300 9.92 -3.52 11.23
N VAL A 301 10.01 -2.21 11.15
CA VAL A 301 11.18 -1.50 10.59
C VAL A 301 11.89 -0.82 11.74
N ASN A 302 13.15 -1.15 11.98
CA ASN A 302 14.01 -0.42 12.89
C ASN A 302 15.00 0.39 12.06
N ILE A 303 15.12 1.68 12.33
CA ILE A 303 15.95 2.63 11.57
C ILE A 303 16.43 3.73 12.50
N PHE A 304 17.59 4.31 12.23
CA PHE A 304 18.03 5.48 12.97
C PHE A 304 18.09 6.74 12.10
N TRP A 305 17.95 7.88 12.76
CA TRP A 305 17.94 9.19 12.13
C TRP A 305 19.28 9.51 11.50
N SER A 306 19.25 10.12 10.32
CA SER A 306 20.44 10.63 9.63
C SER A 306 20.22 12.11 9.28
N ASP A 307 21.29 12.91 9.37
CA ASP A 307 21.28 14.31 8.91
C ASP A 307 21.16 14.42 7.38
N ASP A 308 21.54 13.37 6.65
CA ASP A 308 21.26 13.22 5.21
C ASP A 308 19.79 12.77 5.02
N GLN A 309 18.89 13.74 4.87
CA GLN A 309 17.46 13.49 4.75
C GLN A 309 17.11 12.65 3.51
N ASP A 310 17.79 12.88 2.38
CA ASP A 310 17.50 12.13 1.15
C ASP A 310 17.87 10.65 1.33
N ARG A 311 18.99 10.37 2.01
CA ARG A 311 19.41 9.00 2.35
C ARG A 311 18.48 8.34 3.38
N PHE A 312 18.08 9.09 4.41
CA PHE A 312 17.13 8.61 5.41
C PHE A 312 15.80 8.23 4.77
N ASP A 313 15.22 9.11 3.96
CA ASP A 313 13.95 8.89 3.29
C ASP A 313 14.02 7.69 2.34
N ALA A 314 15.12 7.55 1.58
CA ALA A 314 15.34 6.41 0.69
C ALA A 314 15.45 5.10 1.47
N THR A 315 16.17 5.07 2.59
CA THR A 315 16.32 3.88 3.44
C THR A 315 14.99 3.52 4.09
N LEU A 316 14.27 4.49 4.66
CA LEU A 316 12.96 4.24 5.27
C LEU A 316 11.97 3.64 4.26
N LEU A 317 11.97 4.16 3.03
CA LEU A 317 11.14 3.59 1.96
C LEU A 317 11.59 2.17 1.59
N HIS A 318 12.89 1.94 1.44
CA HIS A 318 13.47 0.63 1.14
C HIS A 318 12.98 -0.42 2.15
N GLU A 319 13.17 -0.17 3.45
CA GLU A 319 12.76 -1.10 4.51
C GLU A 319 11.23 -1.27 4.58
N THR A 320 10.48 -0.21 4.30
CA THR A 320 9.02 -0.30 4.27
C THR A 320 8.53 -1.15 3.10
N VAL A 321 9.19 -1.09 1.94
CA VAL A 321 8.85 -1.91 0.76
C VAL A 321 9.07 -3.40 1.05
N HIS A 322 10.13 -3.78 1.78
CA HIS A 322 10.29 -5.16 2.26
C HIS A 322 9.06 -5.64 3.06
N GLY A 323 8.56 -4.80 3.98
CA GLY A 323 7.37 -5.10 4.76
C GLY A 323 6.11 -5.22 3.91
N ILE A 324 5.91 -4.33 2.95
CA ILE A 324 4.78 -4.38 2.00
C ILE A 324 4.87 -5.66 1.17
N MET A 325 6.04 -5.99 0.61
CA MET A 325 6.23 -7.19 -0.20
C MET A 325 6.08 -8.47 0.62
N HIS A 326 6.50 -8.48 1.88
CA HIS A 326 6.22 -9.60 2.78
C HIS A 326 4.71 -9.87 2.91
N ARG A 327 3.92 -8.80 3.04
CA ARG A 327 2.46 -8.89 3.18
C ARG A 327 1.70 -8.97 1.85
N TYR A 328 2.38 -8.74 0.74
CA TYR A 328 1.77 -8.85 -0.57
C TYR A 328 1.48 -10.31 -0.90
N HIS A 329 0.21 -10.67 -0.99
CA HIS A 329 -0.35 -11.99 -1.28
C HIS A 329 -0.03 -13.07 -0.22
N SER A 330 1.21 -13.52 -0.08
CA SER A 330 1.61 -14.63 0.79
C SER A 330 2.97 -14.40 1.46
N ALA A 331 3.37 -15.34 2.33
CA ALA A 331 4.69 -15.34 2.95
C ALA A 331 5.83 -15.80 2.00
N ALA A 332 5.53 -16.20 0.76
CA ALA A 332 6.56 -16.56 -0.21
C ALA A 332 7.53 -15.39 -0.42
N ARG A 333 8.83 -15.70 -0.40
CA ARG A 333 9.88 -14.69 -0.58
C ARG A 333 10.26 -14.57 -2.05
N LEU A 334 10.58 -13.37 -2.48
CA LEU A 334 11.29 -13.15 -3.73
C LEU A 334 12.75 -13.65 -3.58
N PRO A 335 13.45 -14.01 -4.66
CA PRO A 335 14.88 -14.23 -4.59
C PRO A 335 15.60 -12.94 -4.18
N ALA A 336 16.73 -13.05 -3.46
CA ALA A 336 17.41 -11.92 -2.83
C ALA A 336 17.66 -10.74 -3.79
N TRP A 337 18.13 -11.02 -5.01
CA TRP A 337 18.37 -9.98 -6.01
C TRP A 337 17.11 -9.19 -6.40
N ALA A 338 15.95 -9.84 -6.38
CA ALA A 338 14.69 -9.20 -6.74
C ALA A 338 14.04 -8.48 -5.54
N ASP A 339 14.16 -9.05 -4.35
CA ASP A 339 13.67 -8.43 -3.11
C ASP A 339 14.39 -7.11 -2.86
N GLU A 340 15.72 -7.13 -2.83
CA GLU A 340 16.53 -5.93 -2.65
C GLU A 340 16.48 -4.99 -3.87
N GLY A 341 16.57 -5.55 -5.07
CA GLY A 341 16.52 -4.77 -6.30
C GLY A 341 15.21 -4.00 -6.48
N LEU A 342 14.09 -4.57 -6.03
CA LEU A 342 12.79 -3.90 -6.05
C LEU A 342 12.73 -2.76 -5.04
N CYS A 343 13.24 -2.97 -3.82
CA CYS A 343 13.29 -1.94 -2.79
C CYS A 343 14.18 -0.76 -3.24
N GLU A 344 15.37 -1.04 -3.76
CA GLU A 344 16.27 -0.04 -4.33
C GLU A 344 15.62 0.70 -5.52
N TYR A 345 14.96 -0.03 -6.44
CA TYR A 345 14.31 0.56 -7.59
C TYR A 345 13.15 1.50 -7.17
N ILE A 346 12.28 1.07 -6.25
CA ILE A 346 11.19 1.91 -5.75
C ILE A 346 11.75 3.14 -5.04
N ALA A 347 12.78 2.99 -4.20
CA ALA A 347 13.44 4.12 -3.56
C ALA A 347 14.04 5.09 -4.58
N SER A 348 14.61 4.59 -5.70
CA SER A 348 15.20 5.42 -6.73
C SER A 348 14.18 6.28 -7.49
N VAL A 349 13.00 5.73 -7.78
CA VAL A 349 11.97 6.43 -8.58
C VAL A 349 11.02 7.29 -7.74
N SER A 350 11.05 7.13 -6.41
CA SER A 350 10.14 7.85 -5.49
C SER A 350 10.64 9.24 -5.13
N PHE A 351 11.95 9.51 -5.24
CA PHE A 351 12.55 10.80 -4.85
C PHE A 351 13.40 11.38 -5.99
N LYS A 352 13.28 12.69 -6.24
CA LYS A 352 14.04 13.40 -7.31
C LYS A 352 15.56 13.32 -7.14
N SER A 353 16.01 13.35 -5.89
CA SER A 353 17.41 13.37 -5.49
C SER A 353 17.86 12.05 -4.89
N SER A 354 17.15 10.96 -5.18
CA SER A 354 17.47 9.67 -4.58
C SER A 354 18.97 9.35 -4.74
N PRO A 355 19.68 9.06 -3.64
CA PRO A 355 21.08 8.64 -3.72
C PRO A 355 21.23 7.29 -4.40
N VAL A 356 20.19 6.47 -4.38
CA VAL A 356 20.19 5.10 -4.93
C VAL A 356 20.56 5.09 -6.42
N ASP A 357 19.89 5.91 -7.24
CA ASP A 357 20.19 5.96 -8.70
C ASP A 357 21.63 6.43 -8.97
N LYS A 358 22.12 7.38 -8.19
CA LYS A 358 23.48 7.92 -8.31
C LYS A 358 24.58 6.94 -7.88
N GLU A 359 24.27 6.06 -6.93
CA GLU A 359 25.23 5.11 -6.35
C GLU A 359 25.11 3.73 -7.02
N ARG A 360 23.90 3.16 -7.12
CA ARG A 360 23.68 1.78 -7.56
C ARG A 360 23.92 1.58 -9.05
N ARG A 361 23.43 2.50 -9.87
CA ARG A 361 23.59 2.38 -11.33
C ARG A 361 25.07 2.39 -11.77
N PRO A 362 25.93 3.35 -11.33
CA PRO A 362 27.35 3.30 -11.65
C PRO A 362 28.02 2.02 -11.16
N GLN A 363 27.77 1.60 -9.91
CA GLN A 363 28.32 0.37 -9.36
C GLN A 363 27.96 -0.87 -10.20
N ALA A 364 26.68 -1.00 -10.61
CA ALA A 364 26.26 -2.10 -11.47
C ALA A 364 26.94 -2.05 -12.85
N LEU A 365 27.03 -0.87 -13.44
CA LEU A 365 27.67 -0.69 -14.75
C LEU A 365 29.18 -1.03 -14.70
N ASP A 366 29.87 -0.59 -13.68
CA ASP A 366 31.31 -0.87 -13.48
C ASP A 366 31.55 -2.36 -13.28
N TYR A 367 30.72 -3.03 -12.47
CA TYR A 367 30.78 -4.48 -12.28
C TYR A 367 30.56 -5.23 -13.61
N ILE A 368 29.51 -4.91 -14.35
CA ILE A 368 29.17 -5.58 -15.62
C ILE A 368 30.24 -5.32 -16.70
N ARG A 369 30.76 -4.09 -16.78
CA ARG A 369 31.79 -3.73 -17.77
C ARG A 369 33.15 -4.34 -17.46
N SER A 370 33.47 -4.54 -16.19
CA SER A 370 34.68 -5.24 -15.77
C SER A 370 34.60 -6.77 -15.93
N GLY A 371 33.51 -7.31 -16.45
CA GLY A 371 33.35 -8.73 -16.72
C GLY A 371 32.58 -9.51 -15.64
N GLY A 372 31.98 -8.81 -14.68
CA GLY A 372 31.13 -9.42 -13.65
C GLY A 372 29.90 -10.09 -14.26
N SER A 373 29.51 -11.23 -13.70
CA SER A 373 28.39 -12.05 -14.14
C SER A 373 27.08 -11.66 -13.46
N VAL A 374 26.12 -11.16 -14.23
CA VAL A 374 24.75 -10.89 -13.72
C VAL A 374 24.08 -12.19 -13.28
N ALA A 375 24.26 -13.28 -14.01
CA ALA A 375 23.69 -14.58 -13.67
C ALA A 375 24.18 -15.11 -12.31
N ASP A 376 25.46 -14.87 -11.97
CA ASP A 376 26.02 -15.32 -10.68
C ASP A 376 25.40 -14.50 -9.53
N VAL A 377 25.19 -13.20 -9.72
CA VAL A 377 24.50 -12.36 -8.72
C VAL A 377 23.05 -12.81 -8.54
N MET A 378 22.34 -13.22 -9.60
CA MET A 378 20.97 -13.78 -9.48
C MET A 378 20.92 -15.09 -8.69
N ARG A 379 22.01 -15.81 -8.55
CA ARG A 379 22.10 -17.06 -7.77
C ARG A 379 22.43 -16.84 -6.29
N LEU A 380 22.87 -15.64 -5.91
CA LEU A 380 23.10 -15.31 -4.50
C LEU A 380 21.79 -15.35 -3.71
N ASN A 381 21.86 -15.85 -2.47
CA ASN A 381 20.70 -15.91 -1.62
C ASN A 381 21.00 -15.69 -0.14
N TYR A 382 19.98 -15.41 0.66
CA TYR A 382 20.11 -15.15 2.10
C TYR A 382 20.38 -16.45 2.89
N GLN A 383 19.90 -17.60 2.40
CA GLN A 383 19.86 -18.85 3.18
C GLN A 383 21.25 -19.50 3.31
N ASP A 384 22.06 -19.41 2.25
CA ASP A 384 23.42 -19.93 2.25
C ASP A 384 24.48 -18.90 2.64
N GLY A 385 24.05 -17.65 2.97
CA GLY A 385 24.92 -16.58 3.38
C GLY A 385 25.75 -15.96 2.24
N THR A 386 25.42 -16.25 0.97
CA THR A 386 26.13 -15.66 -0.18
C THR A 386 25.69 -14.24 -0.51
N TRP A 387 24.49 -13.85 -0.08
CA TRP A 387 24.03 -12.45 -0.22
C TRP A 387 24.64 -11.57 0.91
N PRO A 388 25.05 -10.32 0.65
CA PRO A 388 24.87 -9.52 -0.58
C PRO A 388 25.98 -9.70 -1.62
N GLY A 389 26.87 -10.66 -1.44
CA GLY A 389 28.04 -10.87 -2.25
C GLY A 389 29.21 -9.91 -1.93
N PRO A 390 30.34 -10.10 -2.57
CA PRO A 390 31.51 -9.25 -2.37
C PRO A 390 31.18 -7.77 -2.64
N ASN A 391 31.61 -6.88 -1.73
CA ASN A 391 31.43 -5.42 -1.85
C ASN A 391 29.97 -4.97 -1.98
N ALA A 392 29.03 -5.75 -1.46
CA ALA A 392 27.59 -5.49 -1.55
C ALA A 392 27.06 -5.31 -2.99
N ILE A 393 27.71 -5.94 -3.97
CA ILE A 393 27.38 -5.80 -5.38
C ILE A 393 25.97 -6.33 -5.71
N GLY A 394 25.44 -7.24 -4.89
CA GLY A 394 24.09 -7.76 -5.02
C GLY A 394 23.02 -6.66 -5.12
N TYR A 395 23.11 -5.63 -4.27
CA TYR A 395 22.16 -4.48 -4.28
C TYR A 395 22.22 -3.73 -5.61
N ALA A 396 23.42 -3.40 -6.08
CA ALA A 396 23.59 -2.63 -7.30
C ALA A 396 23.12 -3.41 -8.55
N VAL A 397 23.49 -4.68 -8.65
CA VAL A 397 23.11 -5.52 -9.79
C VAL A 397 21.62 -5.89 -9.70
N GLY A 398 21.10 -6.17 -8.50
CA GLY A 398 19.66 -6.38 -8.26
C GLY A 398 18.82 -5.18 -8.71
N TYR A 399 19.24 -3.96 -8.33
CA TYR A 399 18.64 -2.71 -8.83
C TYR A 399 18.61 -2.66 -10.37
N ALA A 400 19.76 -2.91 -11.01
CA ALA A 400 19.86 -2.85 -12.47
C ALA A 400 18.97 -3.90 -13.14
N ILE A 401 18.92 -5.14 -12.62
CA ILE A 401 18.04 -6.19 -13.13
C ILE A 401 16.58 -5.76 -13.07
N VAL A 402 16.11 -5.29 -11.90
CA VAL A 402 14.73 -4.85 -11.73
C VAL A 402 14.42 -3.65 -12.63
N GLU A 403 15.33 -2.67 -12.72
CA GLU A 403 15.17 -1.55 -13.65
C GLU A 403 15.00 -2.02 -15.10
N LEU A 404 15.82 -2.97 -15.55
CA LEU A 404 15.74 -3.54 -16.88
C LEU A 404 14.40 -4.23 -17.12
N MET A 405 13.99 -5.11 -16.20
CA MET A 405 12.73 -5.86 -16.30
C MET A 405 11.52 -4.93 -16.36
N VAL A 406 11.48 -3.92 -15.49
CA VAL A 406 10.38 -2.94 -15.45
C VAL A 406 10.38 -2.08 -16.73
N ARG A 407 11.52 -1.61 -17.19
CA ARG A 407 11.58 -0.74 -18.38
C ARG A 407 11.27 -1.46 -19.68
N GLN A 408 11.61 -2.73 -19.80
CA GLN A 408 11.44 -3.49 -21.02
C GLN A 408 10.12 -4.27 -21.08
N GLN A 409 9.69 -4.84 -19.97
CA GLN A 409 8.56 -5.75 -19.90
C GLN A 409 7.85 -5.69 -18.55
N ALA A 410 7.34 -4.52 -18.17
CA ALA A 410 6.73 -4.30 -16.86
C ALA A 410 5.55 -5.25 -16.55
N ASP A 411 4.72 -5.57 -17.55
CA ASP A 411 3.61 -6.51 -17.37
C ASP A 411 4.12 -7.93 -17.07
N ALA A 412 5.18 -8.36 -17.74
CA ALA A 412 5.82 -9.65 -17.45
C ALA A 412 6.42 -9.67 -16.04
N PHE A 413 7.06 -8.57 -15.62
CA PHE A 413 7.58 -8.43 -14.27
C PHE A 413 6.47 -8.53 -13.20
N GLY A 414 5.35 -7.85 -13.43
CA GLY A 414 4.18 -7.94 -12.55
C GLY A 414 3.61 -9.36 -12.46
N ARG A 415 3.50 -10.09 -13.58
CA ARG A 415 3.08 -11.52 -13.59
C ARG A 415 4.07 -12.38 -12.83
N TRP A 416 5.37 -12.20 -13.08
CA TRP A 416 6.45 -12.92 -12.42
C TRP A 416 6.40 -12.76 -10.89
N ILE A 417 6.29 -11.51 -10.38
CA ILE A 417 6.12 -11.26 -8.94
C ILE A 417 4.91 -12.03 -8.40
N ARG A 418 3.75 -11.95 -9.06
CA ARG A 418 2.55 -12.67 -8.61
C ARG A 418 2.75 -14.17 -8.58
N ALA A 419 3.39 -14.74 -9.61
CA ALA A 419 3.67 -16.18 -9.67
C ALA A 419 4.58 -16.61 -8.51
N VAL A 420 5.66 -15.89 -8.25
CA VAL A 420 6.59 -16.17 -7.13
C VAL A 420 5.89 -16.02 -5.79
N LYS A 421 5.13 -14.95 -5.60
CA LYS A 421 4.32 -14.73 -4.39
C LYS A 421 3.20 -15.76 -4.23
N GLY A 422 2.78 -16.42 -5.31
CA GLY A 422 1.88 -17.57 -5.31
C GLY A 422 2.57 -18.91 -4.97
N GLY A 423 3.89 -18.90 -4.73
CA GLY A 423 4.67 -20.09 -4.38
C GLY A 423 5.34 -20.80 -5.56
N LYS A 424 5.26 -20.22 -6.77
CA LYS A 424 6.00 -20.77 -7.92
C LYS A 424 7.50 -20.53 -7.75
N ASN A 425 8.31 -21.53 -8.12
CA ASN A 425 9.76 -21.33 -8.19
C ASN A 425 10.08 -20.19 -9.14
N TRP A 426 10.90 -19.24 -8.72
CA TRP A 426 11.17 -17.99 -9.43
C TRP A 426 11.88 -18.19 -10.78
N GLU A 427 12.70 -19.25 -10.92
CA GLU A 427 13.39 -19.57 -12.19
C GLU A 427 12.41 -20.15 -13.22
N VAL A 428 11.44 -20.95 -12.73
CA VAL A 428 10.35 -21.44 -13.58
C VAL A 428 9.50 -20.29 -14.04
N ALA A 429 9.12 -19.38 -13.14
CA ALA A 429 8.38 -18.17 -13.48
C ALA A 429 9.15 -17.26 -14.45
N LEU A 430 10.48 -17.12 -14.30
CA LEU A 430 11.33 -16.37 -15.22
C LEU A 430 11.26 -16.91 -16.67
N ARG A 431 11.28 -18.23 -16.80
CA ARG A 431 11.15 -18.88 -18.12
C ARG A 431 9.78 -18.69 -18.73
N GLU A 432 8.73 -18.80 -17.93
CA GLU A 432 7.35 -18.68 -18.42
C GLU A 432 6.97 -17.25 -18.78
N ASP A 433 7.35 -16.27 -17.97
CA ASP A 433 6.94 -14.87 -18.14
C ASP A 433 7.88 -14.07 -19.05
N PHE A 434 9.17 -14.41 -19.08
CA PHE A 434 10.18 -13.67 -19.84
C PHE A 434 10.84 -14.49 -20.96
N GLY A 435 10.67 -15.81 -20.97
CA GLY A 435 11.26 -16.71 -21.96
C GLY A 435 12.76 -16.99 -21.76
N TYR A 436 13.32 -16.71 -20.58
CA TYR A 436 14.76 -16.82 -20.32
C TYR A 436 15.08 -17.85 -19.22
N THR A 437 16.21 -18.55 -19.39
CA THR A 437 16.94 -19.14 -18.25
C THR A 437 17.73 -18.03 -17.54
N ILE A 438 18.25 -18.31 -16.34
CA ILE A 438 19.10 -17.35 -15.59
C ILE A 438 20.29 -16.90 -16.45
N ASP A 439 20.99 -17.86 -17.08
CA ASP A 439 22.18 -17.57 -17.90
C ASP A 439 21.85 -16.73 -19.13
N ALA A 440 20.76 -17.07 -19.83
CA ALA A 440 20.31 -16.33 -20.99
C ALA A 440 19.85 -14.91 -20.60
N PHE A 441 19.16 -14.76 -19.48
CA PHE A 441 18.78 -13.44 -18.97
C PHE A 441 20.00 -12.62 -18.55
N GLY A 442 20.93 -13.24 -17.79
CA GLY A 442 22.17 -12.62 -17.37
C GLY A 442 23.01 -12.11 -18.57
N GLN A 443 23.09 -12.89 -19.64
CA GLN A 443 23.77 -12.48 -20.88
C GLN A 443 23.03 -11.30 -21.53
N THR A 444 21.70 -11.37 -21.65
CA THR A 444 20.88 -10.29 -22.22
C THR A 444 21.04 -8.98 -21.44
N ALA A 445 21.00 -9.03 -20.11
CA ALA A 445 21.23 -7.88 -19.25
C ALA A 445 22.66 -7.32 -19.40
N THR A 446 23.66 -8.19 -19.47
CA THR A 446 25.06 -7.81 -19.71
C THR A 446 25.22 -7.07 -21.03
N ASP A 447 24.65 -7.61 -22.11
CA ASP A 447 24.72 -6.99 -23.44
C ASP A 447 23.98 -5.65 -23.49
N TYR A 448 22.83 -5.54 -22.82
CA TYR A 448 22.10 -4.29 -22.71
C TYR A 448 22.92 -3.19 -22.04
N TYR A 449 23.50 -3.48 -20.88
CA TYR A 449 24.26 -2.49 -20.11
C TYR A 449 25.64 -2.17 -20.69
N ARG A 450 26.27 -3.06 -21.43
CA ARG A 450 27.52 -2.78 -22.17
C ARG A 450 27.31 -1.84 -23.35
N ARG A 451 26.14 -1.88 -23.99
CA ARG A 451 25.80 -0.99 -25.11
C ARG A 451 25.37 0.40 -24.69
N LYS A 452 24.89 0.54 -23.45
CA LYS A 452 24.44 1.82 -22.90
C LYS A 452 25.67 2.65 -22.52
N LYS A 453 25.89 3.78 -23.22
CA LYS A 453 26.97 4.74 -22.91
C LYS A 453 26.71 5.47 -21.62
#